data_66bee01709894d8ec4a19d3ab1a09a60
#
_entry.id   66bee01709894d8ec4a19d3ab1a09a60
#
_cell.length_a   1.000
_cell.length_b   1.000
_cell.length_c   1.000
_cell.angle_alpha   90.00
_cell.angle_beta   90.00
_cell.angle_gamma   90.00
#
_symmetry.space_group_name_H-M   'P 1'
#
loop_
_entity.id
_entity.type
_entity.pdbx_description
1 polymer ?
#
loop_
_entity_poly.entity_id
_entity_poly.type
_entity_poly.pdbx_seq_one_letter_code
_entity_poly.pdbx_strand_id
1 'polypeptide(L)'
;MSNYALQSQLNQLERELRQVQQYNSELRGELSTVANGVNRAQRDLEDYNTKIRNTLDNCNGSMRSSHQRVVDAIALQGDIERLYVRFKNVELANKKIRAANNKKYYDFANYRIVRKIVQGIMDNLDVQMVSDQTITRSVEIQHLQTPDYWLTCVLISVMAWRNDDKELADRAMDRAIKFDKKNSAIFYMLFNLRMGREEAALKWFYTYQECDLKGSDQRTFLMLFSLVSKTLVDTVDERTKDEVFTFIKKVVDANMRASGYSEDEIIHQIRRYFNRMQPSDQLQYTMLRKCCSEFDQLSAVVMQAKNNINILEFILKTVNVPAEEKNTFLKGYIDEIIAAPNQVEKDVYDEIAYNELVIRLEGEVDVAKEQFAAEQAKKANDLNLIAEMIDWIYERDAQDVNGQIRLSMFTLTKMLQEKAVESHTEDYRSRRKVNYQVNIGEYSTVANFKREDEEQQKINSFFTSKRDTALATVKDWPAYIGFGVGAAAIIGCFFAGFWLLILTLGGVGYGLVTLLSNKSKRKQLEQACAESIKTTSATMQQLFAEFKQYQRELDEYDAYHDRILDELHKI
;
A
#
# COMPACT_ATOMS: atom_id res chain seq x y z
N MET A 1 -56.58 -113.02 52.84
CA MET A 1 -56.11 -112.88 51.39
C MET A 1 -55.94 -111.47 50.91
N SER A 2 -56.17 -110.41 51.70
CA SER A 2 -56.10 -109.04 51.22
C SER A 2 -54.68 -108.39 51.26
N ASN A 3 -53.80 -108.81 52.16
CA ASN A 3 -52.46 -108.12 52.32
C ASN A 3 -51.43 -108.48 51.17
N TYR A 4 -51.57 -109.74 50.59
CA TYR A 4 -50.64 -110.17 49.52
C TYR A 4 -50.92 -109.46 48.19
N ALA A 5 -52.19 -109.18 47.86
CA ALA A 5 -52.59 -108.44 46.71
C ALA A 5 -52.12 -106.96 46.72
N LEU A 6 -52.25 -106.29 47.87
CA LEU A 6 -51.79 -104.96 48.05
C LEU A 6 -50.27 -104.85 47.97
N GLN A 7 -49.52 -105.84 48.49
CA GLN A 7 -48.06 -105.89 48.48
C GLN A 7 -47.56 -106.09 47.01
N SER A 8 -48.30 -106.96 46.20
CA SER A 8 -48.01 -107.14 44.79
C SER A 8 -48.24 -105.90 44.00
N GLN A 9 -49.33 -105.14 44.25
CA GLN A 9 -49.62 -103.88 43.59
C GLN A 9 -48.61 -102.78 44.00
N LEU A 10 -48.19 -102.74 45.27
CA LEU A 10 -47.16 -101.81 45.72
C LEU A 10 -45.82 -102.10 45.02
N ASN A 11 -45.40 -103.35 44.89
CA ASN A 11 -44.17 -103.73 44.18
C ASN A 11 -44.25 -103.48 42.67
N GLN A 12 -45.45 -103.49 42.14
CA GLN A 12 -45.68 -103.18 40.72
C GLN A 12 -45.58 -101.64 40.51
N LEU A 13 -46.20 -100.84 41.33
CA LEU A 13 -46.11 -99.39 41.33
C LEU A 13 -44.69 -98.91 41.60
N GLU A 14 -43.95 -99.57 42.49
CA GLU A 14 -42.52 -99.21 42.67
C GLU A 14 -41.67 -99.52 41.39
N ARG A 15 -41.96 -100.60 40.65
CA ARG A 15 -41.27 -100.88 39.38
C ARG A 15 -41.64 -99.84 38.32
N GLU A 16 -42.92 -99.52 38.22
CA GLU A 16 -43.38 -98.46 37.35
C GLU A 16 -42.78 -97.08 37.67
N LEU A 17 -42.71 -96.72 38.95
CA LEU A 17 -42.09 -95.50 39.45
C LEU A 17 -40.59 -95.47 39.06
N ARG A 18 -39.87 -96.59 39.25
CA ARG A 18 -38.45 -96.67 38.85
C ARG A 18 -38.28 -96.56 37.33
N GLN A 19 -39.19 -97.16 36.54
CA GLN A 19 -39.14 -96.97 35.06
C GLN A 19 -39.42 -95.54 34.66
N VAL A 20 -40.40 -94.89 35.27
CA VAL A 20 -40.67 -93.45 35.02
C VAL A 20 -39.50 -92.56 35.46
N GLN A 21 -38.88 -92.94 36.61
CA GLN A 21 -37.66 -92.18 37.03
C GLN A 21 -36.49 -92.38 36.05
N GLN A 22 -36.30 -93.62 35.56
CA GLN A 22 -35.27 -93.91 34.57
C GLN A 22 -35.55 -93.13 33.27
N TYR A 23 -36.79 -93.21 32.76
CA TYR A 23 -37.22 -92.46 31.60
C TYR A 23 -37.07 -90.93 31.70
N ASN A 24 -37.42 -90.35 32.86
CA ASN A 24 -37.19 -88.93 33.19
C ASN A 24 -35.71 -88.59 33.23
N SER A 25 -34.84 -89.51 33.68
CA SER A 25 -33.40 -89.34 33.66
C SER A 25 -32.82 -89.31 32.23
N GLU A 26 -33.29 -90.23 31.39
CA GLU A 26 -32.96 -90.34 29.94
C GLU A 26 -33.44 -89.11 29.18
N LEU A 27 -34.69 -88.64 29.40
CA LEU A 27 -35.27 -87.41 28.86
C LEU A 27 -34.49 -86.19 29.25
N ARG A 28 -34.06 -86.08 30.53
CA ARG A 28 -33.18 -84.97 30.98
C ARG A 28 -31.84 -85.05 30.30
N GLY A 29 -31.26 -86.17 30.08
CA GLY A 29 -30.02 -86.38 29.28
C GLY A 29 -30.16 -85.93 27.83
N GLU A 30 -31.24 -86.33 27.16
CA GLU A 30 -31.55 -85.89 25.82
C GLU A 30 -31.80 -84.38 25.73
N LEU A 31 -32.57 -83.80 26.67
CA LEU A 31 -32.87 -82.40 26.72
C LEU A 31 -31.58 -81.54 26.98
N SER A 32 -30.68 -82.07 27.81
CA SER A 32 -29.35 -81.46 27.98
C SER A 32 -28.51 -81.51 26.72
N THR A 33 -28.58 -82.64 25.98
CA THR A 33 -27.85 -82.79 24.70
C THR A 33 -28.39 -81.83 23.62
N VAL A 34 -29.72 -81.71 23.53
CA VAL A 34 -30.38 -80.73 22.65
C VAL A 34 -30.05 -79.30 23.02
N ALA A 35 -30.14 -78.98 24.32
CA ALA A 35 -29.78 -77.62 24.82
C ALA A 35 -28.32 -77.26 24.51
N ASN A 36 -27.39 -78.20 24.66
CA ASN A 36 -26.00 -78.02 24.30
C ASN A 36 -25.81 -77.90 22.76
N GLY A 37 -26.61 -78.62 21.98
CA GLY A 37 -26.64 -78.48 20.52
C GLY A 37 -27.11 -77.10 20.05
N VAL A 38 -28.22 -76.63 20.66
CA VAL A 38 -28.75 -75.24 20.39
C VAL A 38 -27.74 -74.15 20.78
N ASN A 39 -27.14 -74.29 21.96
CA ASN A 39 -26.12 -73.33 22.41
C ASN A 39 -24.87 -73.33 21.52
N ARG A 40 -24.48 -74.47 20.91
CA ARG A 40 -23.42 -74.51 19.91
C ARG A 40 -23.86 -73.84 18.62
N ALA A 41 -25.02 -74.18 18.11
CA ALA A 41 -25.57 -73.59 16.91
C ALA A 41 -25.72 -72.06 17.02
N GLN A 42 -26.11 -71.58 18.20
CA GLN A 42 -26.20 -70.15 18.46
C GLN A 42 -24.82 -69.47 18.42
N ARG A 43 -23.80 -70.05 19.04
CA ARG A 43 -22.43 -69.55 18.95
C ARG A 43 -21.88 -69.55 17.52
N ASP A 44 -22.12 -70.65 16.80
CA ASP A 44 -21.70 -70.73 15.41
C ASP A 44 -22.38 -69.65 14.54
N LEU A 45 -23.68 -69.37 14.81
CA LEU A 45 -24.44 -68.32 14.15
C LEU A 45 -23.89 -66.92 14.47
N GLU A 46 -23.55 -66.68 15.71
CA GLU A 46 -22.91 -65.43 16.16
C GLU A 46 -21.55 -65.24 15.51
N ASP A 47 -20.75 -66.31 15.43
CA ASP A 47 -19.46 -66.31 14.76
C ASP A 47 -19.58 -66.04 13.23
N TYR A 48 -20.53 -66.66 12.58
CA TYR A 48 -20.82 -66.43 11.14
C TYR A 48 -21.31 -65.00 10.90
N ASN A 49 -22.21 -64.48 11.76
CA ASN A 49 -22.66 -63.10 11.67
C ASN A 49 -21.51 -62.11 11.83
N THR A 50 -20.60 -62.38 12.76
CA THR A 50 -19.40 -61.53 12.98
C THR A 50 -18.46 -61.58 11.74
N LYS A 51 -18.25 -62.77 11.19
CA LYS A 51 -17.44 -62.92 9.94
C LYS A 51 -18.08 -62.20 8.74
N ILE A 52 -19.41 -62.30 8.59
CA ILE A 52 -20.14 -61.61 7.52
C ILE A 52 -20.03 -60.10 7.67
N ARG A 53 -20.22 -59.55 8.92
CA ARG A 53 -20.06 -58.14 9.18
C ARG A 53 -18.65 -57.65 8.85
N ASN A 54 -17.63 -58.34 9.33
CA ASN A 54 -16.23 -57.98 9.04
C ASN A 54 -15.93 -58.05 7.53
N THR A 55 -16.46 -59.00 6.83
CA THR A 55 -16.31 -59.12 5.37
C THR A 55 -17.00 -57.96 4.64
N LEU A 56 -18.22 -57.59 5.07
CA LEU A 56 -18.96 -56.46 4.52
C LEU A 56 -18.24 -55.15 4.76
N ASP A 57 -17.72 -54.93 5.97
CA ASP A 57 -16.95 -53.70 6.31
C ASP A 57 -15.67 -53.60 5.48
N ASN A 58 -14.96 -54.73 5.29
CA ASN A 58 -13.79 -54.79 4.41
C ASN A 58 -14.14 -54.52 2.94
N CYS A 59 -15.25 -55.09 2.46
CA CYS A 59 -15.74 -54.81 1.10
C CYS A 59 -16.15 -53.35 0.93
N ASN A 60 -16.86 -52.76 1.89
CA ASN A 60 -17.23 -51.36 1.87
C ASN A 60 -16.00 -50.45 1.91
N GLY A 61 -15.01 -50.76 2.75
CA GLY A 61 -13.72 -50.05 2.79
C GLY A 61 -12.97 -50.11 1.45
N SER A 62 -12.90 -51.28 0.85
CA SER A 62 -12.27 -51.49 -0.47
C SER A 62 -13.01 -50.74 -1.58
N MET A 63 -14.35 -50.77 -1.56
CA MET A 63 -15.17 -50.06 -2.54
C MET A 63 -15.02 -48.53 -2.43
N ARG A 64 -15.00 -47.97 -1.21
CA ARG A 64 -14.73 -46.53 -0.97
C ARG A 64 -13.34 -46.14 -1.47
N SER A 65 -12.33 -46.93 -1.17
CA SER A 65 -10.95 -46.70 -1.63
C SER A 65 -10.85 -46.75 -3.15
N SER A 66 -11.55 -47.71 -3.82
CA SER A 66 -11.58 -47.78 -5.27
C SER A 66 -12.33 -46.61 -5.90
N HIS A 67 -13.44 -46.20 -5.30
CA HIS A 67 -14.18 -45.04 -5.76
C HIS A 67 -13.31 -43.76 -5.69
N GLN A 68 -12.61 -43.56 -4.56
CA GLN A 68 -11.70 -42.41 -4.41
C GLN A 68 -10.60 -42.39 -5.47
N ARG A 69 -9.98 -43.56 -5.77
CA ARG A 69 -8.98 -43.66 -6.84
C ARG A 69 -9.53 -43.28 -8.21
N VAL A 70 -10.78 -43.65 -8.51
CA VAL A 70 -11.44 -43.25 -9.76
C VAL A 70 -11.67 -41.76 -9.82
N VAL A 71 -12.12 -41.12 -8.72
CA VAL A 71 -12.29 -39.68 -8.63
C VAL A 71 -10.95 -38.95 -8.82
N ASP A 72 -9.90 -39.42 -8.15
CA ASP A 72 -8.55 -38.86 -8.27
C ASP A 72 -8.00 -39.03 -9.71
N ALA A 73 -8.27 -40.16 -10.37
CA ALA A 73 -7.86 -40.38 -11.75
C ALA A 73 -8.59 -39.48 -12.74
N ILE A 74 -9.88 -39.21 -12.53
CA ILE A 74 -10.66 -38.26 -13.36
C ILE A 74 -10.13 -36.84 -13.17
N ALA A 75 -9.84 -36.42 -11.94
CA ALA A 75 -9.24 -35.13 -11.66
C ALA A 75 -7.88 -34.97 -12.35
N LEU A 76 -7.02 -35.98 -12.25
CA LEU A 76 -5.71 -36.00 -12.89
C LEU A 76 -5.83 -35.95 -14.42
N GLN A 77 -6.80 -36.66 -15.02
CA GLN A 77 -7.06 -36.57 -16.46
C GLN A 77 -7.44 -35.14 -16.87
N GLY A 78 -8.32 -34.48 -16.11
CA GLY A 78 -8.68 -33.08 -16.36
C GLY A 78 -7.49 -32.14 -16.30
N ASP A 79 -6.59 -32.35 -15.34
CA ASP A 79 -5.35 -31.57 -15.23
C ASP A 79 -4.38 -31.80 -16.39
N ILE A 80 -4.25 -33.04 -16.85
CA ILE A 80 -3.44 -33.39 -18.03
C ILE A 80 -4.01 -32.73 -19.29
N GLU A 81 -5.32 -32.75 -19.48
CA GLU A 81 -5.98 -32.09 -20.62
C GLU A 81 -5.74 -30.57 -20.62
N ARG A 82 -5.85 -29.92 -19.44
CA ARG A 82 -5.53 -28.50 -19.31
C ARG A 82 -4.07 -28.20 -19.64
N LEU A 83 -3.14 -28.96 -19.10
CA LEU A 83 -1.71 -28.81 -19.39
C LEU A 83 -1.41 -29.03 -20.88
N TYR A 84 -2.06 -29.98 -21.52
CA TYR A 84 -1.91 -30.22 -22.95
C TYR A 84 -2.40 -29.03 -23.78
N VAL A 85 -3.57 -28.47 -23.45
CA VAL A 85 -4.07 -27.24 -24.10
C VAL A 85 -3.12 -26.08 -23.92
N ARG A 86 -2.64 -25.86 -22.69
CA ARG A 86 -1.64 -24.82 -22.40
C ARG A 86 -0.35 -25.00 -23.21
N PHE A 87 0.18 -26.22 -23.26
CA PHE A 87 1.36 -26.51 -24.07
C PHE A 87 1.13 -26.21 -25.56
N LYS A 88 -0.01 -26.60 -26.12
CA LYS A 88 -0.37 -26.23 -27.49
C LYS A 88 -0.48 -24.73 -27.73
N ASN A 89 -1.03 -23.99 -26.76
CA ASN A 89 -1.13 -22.55 -26.85
C ASN A 89 0.27 -21.90 -26.89
N VAL A 90 1.20 -22.35 -26.06
CA VAL A 90 2.60 -21.89 -26.06
C VAL A 90 3.28 -22.23 -27.41
N GLU A 91 3.07 -23.43 -27.95
CA GLU A 91 3.62 -23.81 -29.27
C GLU A 91 3.09 -22.90 -30.39
N LEU A 92 1.77 -22.64 -30.37
CA LEU A 92 1.13 -21.74 -31.35
C LEU A 92 1.64 -20.29 -31.21
N ALA A 93 1.79 -19.80 -29.97
CA ALA A 93 2.35 -18.48 -29.69
C ALA A 93 3.78 -18.36 -30.23
N ASN A 94 4.64 -19.35 -29.99
CA ASN A 94 5.99 -19.40 -30.55
C ASN A 94 6.01 -19.37 -32.10
N LYS A 95 5.09 -20.12 -32.73
CA LYS A 95 4.94 -20.12 -34.19
C LYS A 95 4.53 -18.75 -34.71
N LYS A 96 3.58 -18.07 -34.04
CA LYS A 96 3.13 -16.72 -34.39
C LYS A 96 4.25 -15.70 -34.22
N ILE A 97 5.01 -15.76 -33.12
CA ILE A 97 6.18 -14.88 -32.88
C ILE A 97 7.21 -15.04 -34.01
N ARG A 98 7.51 -16.28 -34.41
CA ARG A 98 8.45 -16.50 -35.54
C ARG A 98 7.93 -15.91 -36.85
N ALA A 99 6.63 -16.07 -37.16
CA ALA A 99 6.01 -15.50 -38.34
C ALA A 99 6.02 -13.96 -38.30
N ALA A 100 5.66 -13.36 -37.15
CA ALA A 100 5.67 -11.92 -36.93
C ALA A 100 7.11 -11.34 -36.99
N ASN A 101 8.10 -12.02 -36.40
CA ASN A 101 9.49 -11.64 -36.52
C ASN A 101 10.00 -11.72 -37.95
N ASN A 102 9.57 -12.67 -38.75
CA ASN A 102 9.91 -12.72 -40.18
C ASN A 102 9.32 -11.52 -40.92
N LYS A 103 8.04 -11.17 -40.70
CA LYS A 103 7.45 -9.94 -41.23
C LYS A 103 8.24 -8.71 -40.80
N LYS A 104 8.53 -8.56 -39.52
CA LYS A 104 9.33 -7.48 -38.94
C LYS A 104 10.70 -7.37 -39.66
N TYR A 105 11.33 -8.48 -39.97
CA TYR A 105 12.67 -8.48 -40.54
C TYR A 105 12.67 -8.24 -42.07
N TYR A 106 11.76 -8.87 -42.80
CA TYR A 106 11.76 -8.81 -44.27
C TYR A 106 10.83 -7.73 -44.81
N ASP A 107 9.59 -7.65 -44.38
CA ASP A 107 8.60 -6.74 -44.96
C ASP A 107 8.89 -5.28 -44.60
N PHE A 108 9.43 -5.06 -43.37
CA PHE A 108 9.80 -3.69 -42.94
C PHE A 108 11.28 -3.35 -43.13
N ALA A 109 12.01 -4.12 -43.90
CA ALA A 109 13.42 -3.84 -44.23
C ALA A 109 13.60 -2.44 -44.82
N ASN A 110 12.73 -2.08 -45.76
CA ASN A 110 12.79 -0.80 -46.45
C ASN A 110 12.45 0.38 -45.54
N TYR A 111 11.53 0.22 -44.57
CA TYR A 111 11.25 1.27 -43.59
C TYR A 111 12.46 1.55 -42.69
N ARG A 112 13.18 0.51 -42.26
CA ARG A 112 14.43 0.68 -41.52
C ARG A 112 15.52 1.38 -42.32
N ILE A 113 15.60 1.11 -43.61
CA ILE A 113 16.55 1.79 -44.51
C ILE A 113 16.18 3.28 -44.60
N VAL A 114 14.90 3.61 -44.82
CA VAL A 114 14.42 5.00 -44.85
C VAL A 114 14.77 5.72 -43.56
N ARG A 115 14.50 5.12 -42.41
CA ARG A 115 14.85 5.70 -41.09
C ARG A 115 16.34 6.00 -40.99
N LYS A 116 17.20 5.05 -41.35
CA LYS A 116 18.66 5.25 -41.33
C LYS A 116 19.12 6.36 -42.28
N ILE A 117 18.51 6.47 -43.46
CA ILE A 117 18.83 7.53 -44.41
C ILE A 117 18.41 8.89 -43.84
N VAL A 118 17.17 9.00 -43.31
CA VAL A 118 16.69 10.26 -42.73
C VAL A 118 17.57 10.66 -41.55
N GLN A 119 17.87 9.71 -40.64
CA GLN A 119 18.74 9.95 -39.50
C GLN A 119 20.14 10.38 -39.93
N GLY A 120 20.73 9.70 -40.90
CA GLY A 120 22.04 10.08 -41.46
C GLY A 120 22.05 11.47 -42.12
N ILE A 121 20.97 11.86 -42.79
CA ILE A 121 20.83 13.21 -43.34
C ILE A 121 20.70 14.24 -42.23
N MET A 122 19.87 13.94 -41.20
CA MET A 122 19.70 14.82 -40.05
C MET A 122 21.01 15.02 -39.28
N ASP A 123 21.82 13.98 -39.12
CA ASP A 123 23.13 14.04 -38.46
C ASP A 123 24.16 14.86 -39.25
N ASN A 124 24.09 14.83 -40.60
CA ASN A 124 25.06 15.45 -41.47
C ASN A 124 24.59 16.79 -42.09
N LEU A 125 23.39 17.27 -41.72
CA LEU A 125 22.89 18.57 -42.18
C LEU A 125 23.86 19.73 -41.84
N ASP A 126 24.52 19.62 -40.69
CA ASP A 126 25.45 20.63 -40.19
C ASP A 126 26.85 20.54 -40.84
N VAL A 127 27.21 19.43 -41.52
CA VAL A 127 28.58 19.13 -41.93
C VAL A 127 28.78 19.10 -43.48
N GLN A 128 27.71 19.19 -44.27
CA GLN A 128 27.74 19.16 -45.75
C GLN A 128 28.56 18.01 -46.39
N MET A 129 28.73 16.89 -45.69
CA MET A 129 29.68 15.81 -46.03
C MET A 129 29.16 14.74 -47.00
N VAL A 130 27.89 14.73 -47.38
CA VAL A 130 27.34 13.66 -48.25
C VAL A 130 27.12 14.19 -49.67
N SER A 131 27.61 13.45 -50.66
CA SER A 131 27.43 13.87 -52.07
C SER A 131 25.96 13.80 -52.49
N ASP A 132 25.46 14.86 -53.10
CA ASP A 132 24.07 15.04 -53.51
C ASP A 132 23.55 13.93 -54.43
N GLN A 133 24.39 13.42 -55.35
CA GLN A 133 24.00 12.36 -56.27
C GLN A 133 23.72 11.02 -55.60
N THR A 134 24.50 10.65 -54.58
CA THR A 134 24.30 9.40 -53.85
C THR A 134 23.02 9.43 -53.02
N ILE A 135 22.73 10.58 -52.41
CA ILE A 135 21.51 10.77 -51.61
C ILE A 135 20.27 10.76 -52.51
N THR A 136 20.28 11.54 -53.62
CA THR A 136 19.15 11.62 -54.55
C THR A 136 18.79 10.26 -55.12
N ARG A 137 19.76 9.46 -55.54
CA ARG A 137 19.52 8.11 -56.06
C ARG A 137 18.97 7.16 -54.99
N SER A 138 19.47 7.25 -53.76
CA SER A 138 18.96 6.45 -52.66
C SER A 138 17.52 6.82 -52.29
N VAL A 139 17.17 8.10 -52.34
CA VAL A 139 15.82 8.62 -52.08
C VAL A 139 14.83 8.16 -53.15
N GLU A 140 15.21 8.22 -54.45
CA GLU A 140 14.37 7.74 -55.53
C GLU A 140 14.08 6.24 -55.43
N ILE A 141 15.09 5.41 -55.14
CA ILE A 141 14.92 3.97 -54.95
C ILE A 141 13.99 3.70 -53.77
N GLN A 142 14.18 4.37 -52.63
CA GLN A 142 13.34 4.17 -51.46
C GLN A 142 11.90 4.64 -51.67
N HIS A 143 11.68 5.71 -52.44
CA HIS A 143 10.32 6.14 -52.79
C HIS A 143 9.57 5.10 -53.62
N LEU A 144 10.25 4.41 -54.52
CA LEU A 144 9.65 3.31 -55.30
C LEU A 144 9.31 2.10 -54.43
N GLN A 145 10.09 1.84 -53.39
CA GLN A 145 9.93 0.69 -52.50
C GLN A 145 8.97 0.95 -51.31
N THR A 146 8.78 2.22 -50.95
CA THR A 146 7.93 2.63 -49.81
C THR A 146 7.07 3.86 -50.13
N PRO A 147 6.18 3.77 -51.15
CA PRO A 147 5.48 4.96 -51.70
C PRO A 147 4.47 5.56 -50.69
N ASP A 148 3.97 4.76 -49.77
CA ASP A 148 2.91 5.13 -48.81
C ASP A 148 3.45 5.36 -47.37
N TYR A 149 4.79 5.51 -47.27
CA TYR A 149 5.42 5.78 -45.99
C TYR A 149 5.69 7.27 -45.80
N TRP A 150 5.08 7.87 -44.76
CA TRP A 150 5.16 9.31 -44.50
C TRP A 150 6.61 9.82 -44.42
N LEU A 151 7.50 9.04 -43.77
CA LEU A 151 8.91 9.42 -43.60
C LEU A 151 9.68 9.43 -44.92
N THR A 152 9.27 8.64 -45.91
CA THR A 152 9.81 8.73 -47.28
C THR A 152 9.44 10.06 -47.93
N CYS A 153 8.21 10.52 -47.72
CA CYS A 153 7.78 11.84 -48.22
C CYS A 153 8.53 12.98 -47.51
N VAL A 154 8.78 12.84 -46.20
CA VAL A 154 9.64 13.75 -45.43
C VAL A 154 11.04 13.79 -46.01
N LEU A 155 11.63 12.63 -46.29
CA LEU A 155 12.95 12.52 -46.90
C LEU A 155 13.01 13.30 -48.20
N ILE A 156 12.04 13.14 -49.10
CA ILE A 156 11.92 13.86 -50.35
C ILE A 156 11.81 15.37 -50.12
N SER A 157 10.98 15.81 -49.18
CA SER A 157 10.79 17.24 -48.90
C SER A 157 12.07 17.91 -48.39
N VAL A 158 12.79 17.25 -47.48
CA VAL A 158 14.07 17.76 -46.95
C VAL A 158 15.12 17.87 -48.04
N MET A 159 15.17 16.87 -48.92
CA MET A 159 16.10 16.90 -50.07
C MET A 159 15.73 17.96 -51.12
N ALA A 160 14.43 18.13 -51.38
CA ALA A 160 13.94 19.18 -52.28
C ALA A 160 14.26 20.58 -51.75
N TRP A 161 14.08 20.83 -50.44
CA TRP A 161 14.50 22.09 -49.80
C TRP A 161 16.00 22.34 -49.91
N ARG A 162 16.81 21.28 -49.74
CA ARG A 162 18.27 21.41 -49.92
C ARG A 162 18.65 21.81 -51.33
N ASN A 163 17.90 21.34 -52.33
CA ASN A 163 18.12 21.60 -53.74
C ASN A 163 17.35 22.84 -54.24
N ASP A 164 16.73 23.61 -53.36
CA ASP A 164 15.92 24.80 -53.67
C ASP A 164 14.70 24.53 -54.57
N ASP A 165 14.22 23.28 -54.60
CA ASP A 165 13.00 22.87 -55.33
C ASP A 165 11.78 22.96 -54.38
N LYS A 166 11.23 24.17 -54.32
CA LYS A 166 10.08 24.47 -53.47
C LYS A 166 8.83 23.69 -53.86
N GLU A 167 8.55 23.54 -55.16
CA GLU A 167 7.32 22.85 -55.59
C GLU A 167 7.34 21.37 -55.22
N LEU A 168 8.47 20.71 -55.39
CA LEU A 168 8.61 19.31 -54.97
C LEU A 168 8.54 19.17 -53.46
N ALA A 169 9.17 20.08 -52.72
CA ALA A 169 9.11 20.08 -51.26
C ALA A 169 7.68 20.22 -50.75
N ASP A 170 6.91 21.19 -51.25
CA ASP A 170 5.51 21.43 -50.83
C ASP A 170 4.62 20.21 -51.14
N ARG A 171 4.74 19.64 -52.36
CA ARG A 171 4.00 18.41 -52.73
C ARG A 171 4.36 17.20 -51.84
N ALA A 172 5.63 17.06 -51.51
CA ALA A 172 6.08 15.98 -50.65
C ALA A 172 5.58 16.15 -49.19
N MET A 173 5.58 17.39 -48.67
CA MET A 173 5.02 17.72 -47.36
C MET A 173 3.51 17.43 -47.29
N ASP A 174 2.73 17.87 -48.29
CA ASP A 174 1.32 17.58 -48.39
C ASP A 174 1.01 16.07 -48.39
N ARG A 175 1.86 15.31 -49.06
CA ARG A 175 1.73 13.85 -49.09
C ARG A 175 2.10 13.21 -47.74
N ALA A 176 3.13 13.70 -47.08
CA ALA A 176 3.50 13.25 -45.73
C ALA A 176 2.35 13.44 -44.73
N ILE A 177 1.70 14.62 -44.76
CA ILE A 177 0.55 14.94 -43.93
C ILE A 177 -0.62 14.01 -44.20
N LYS A 178 -0.87 13.64 -45.45
CA LYS A 178 -1.95 12.70 -45.81
C LYS A 178 -1.72 11.30 -45.25
N PHE A 179 -0.47 10.85 -45.20
CA PHE A 179 -0.15 9.52 -44.65
C PHE A 179 -0.12 9.50 -43.11
N ASP A 180 0.50 10.52 -42.50
CA ASP A 180 0.56 10.65 -41.05
C ASP A 180 0.67 12.12 -40.63
N LYS A 181 -0.47 12.77 -40.40
CA LYS A 181 -0.53 14.20 -40.06
C LYS A 181 0.23 14.51 -38.79
N LYS A 182 0.04 13.67 -37.74
CA LYS A 182 0.62 13.90 -36.43
C LYS A 182 2.14 13.84 -36.45
N ASN A 183 2.69 12.72 -36.89
CA ASN A 183 4.16 12.54 -36.94
C ASN A 183 4.83 13.49 -37.92
N SER A 184 4.19 13.78 -39.07
CA SER A 184 4.70 14.77 -40.04
C SER A 184 4.75 16.17 -39.44
N ALA A 185 3.68 16.63 -38.79
CA ALA A 185 3.63 17.95 -38.16
C ALA A 185 4.71 18.11 -37.07
N ILE A 186 4.85 17.11 -36.18
CA ILE A 186 5.89 17.12 -35.15
C ILE A 186 7.29 17.13 -35.77
N PHE A 187 7.53 16.28 -36.77
CA PHE A 187 8.85 16.24 -37.45
C PHE A 187 9.20 17.59 -38.05
N TYR A 188 8.31 18.16 -38.84
CA TYR A 188 8.59 19.45 -39.49
C TYR A 188 8.71 20.61 -38.49
N MET A 189 7.97 20.58 -37.40
CA MET A 189 8.12 21.52 -36.30
C MET A 189 9.54 21.45 -35.70
N LEU A 190 9.98 20.25 -35.31
CA LEU A 190 11.31 20.04 -34.72
C LEU A 190 12.43 20.32 -35.69
N PHE A 191 12.25 19.93 -36.95
CA PHE A 191 13.19 20.20 -38.01
C PHE A 191 13.40 21.72 -38.24
N ASN A 192 12.31 22.49 -38.32
CA ASN A 192 12.39 23.94 -38.48
C ASN A 192 12.97 24.63 -37.23
N LEU A 193 12.67 24.16 -36.02
CA LEU A 193 13.31 24.66 -34.80
C LEU A 193 14.83 24.42 -34.81
N ARG A 194 15.26 23.23 -35.23
CA ARG A 194 16.70 22.92 -35.37
C ARG A 194 17.39 23.82 -36.38
N MET A 195 16.68 24.19 -37.47
CA MET A 195 17.19 25.07 -38.51
C MET A 195 17.05 26.57 -38.18
N GLY A 196 16.59 26.93 -36.96
CA GLY A 196 16.36 28.31 -36.54
C GLY A 196 15.22 29.02 -37.28
N ARG A 197 14.28 28.27 -37.89
CA ARG A 197 13.12 28.79 -38.63
C ARG A 197 11.88 28.79 -37.76
N GLU A 198 11.83 29.69 -36.80
CA GLU A 198 10.81 29.71 -35.75
C GLU A 198 9.38 29.92 -36.28
N GLU A 199 9.16 30.85 -37.20
CA GLU A 199 7.85 31.09 -37.80
C GLU A 199 7.31 29.86 -38.56
N ALA A 200 8.19 29.13 -39.24
CA ALA A 200 7.80 27.90 -39.93
C ALA A 200 7.49 26.79 -38.92
N ALA A 201 8.26 26.68 -37.83
CA ALA A 201 8.00 25.74 -36.75
C ALA A 201 6.64 25.99 -36.10
N LEU A 202 6.28 27.26 -35.87
CA LEU A 202 5.01 27.65 -35.31
C LEU A 202 3.82 27.26 -36.20
N LYS A 203 3.94 27.42 -37.55
CA LYS A 203 2.90 26.94 -38.47
C LYS A 203 2.67 25.44 -38.36
N TRP A 204 3.74 24.66 -38.20
CA TRP A 204 3.65 23.22 -38.00
C TRP A 204 3.09 22.86 -36.63
N PHE A 205 3.34 23.65 -35.60
CA PHE A 205 2.71 23.53 -34.32
C PHE A 205 1.18 23.72 -34.40
N TYR A 206 0.67 24.72 -35.14
CA TYR A 206 -0.74 24.89 -35.39
C TYR A 206 -1.36 23.70 -36.16
N THR A 207 -0.63 23.16 -37.14
CA THR A 207 -1.06 21.94 -37.84
C THR A 207 -1.17 20.75 -36.87
N TYR A 208 -0.23 20.65 -35.92
CA TYR A 208 -0.25 19.63 -34.89
C TYR A 208 -1.43 19.79 -33.91
N GLN A 209 -1.78 21.03 -33.54
CA GLN A 209 -2.94 21.30 -32.70
C GLN A 209 -4.28 20.82 -33.27
N GLU A 210 -4.39 20.72 -34.61
CA GLU A 210 -5.56 20.19 -35.29
C GLU A 210 -5.67 18.66 -35.23
N CYS A 211 -4.61 17.97 -34.79
CA CYS A 211 -4.63 16.52 -34.64
C CYS A 211 -5.44 16.10 -33.40
N ASP A 212 -6.11 14.95 -33.48
CA ASP A 212 -6.75 14.36 -32.31
C ASP A 212 -5.67 13.91 -31.30
N LEU A 213 -5.57 14.63 -30.19
CA LEU A 213 -4.60 14.36 -29.12
C LEU A 213 -5.12 13.36 -28.10
N LYS A 214 -6.33 12.80 -28.30
CA LYS A 214 -6.81 11.68 -27.50
C LYS A 214 -5.86 10.50 -27.69
N GLY A 215 -5.21 10.08 -26.62
CA GLY A 215 -4.21 9.01 -26.66
C GLY A 215 -2.80 9.48 -27.10
N SER A 216 -2.46 10.76 -26.93
CA SER A 216 -1.06 11.20 -27.00
C SER A 216 -0.26 10.42 -25.97
N ASP A 217 0.77 9.70 -26.42
CA ASP A 217 1.61 8.94 -25.52
C ASP A 217 2.42 9.89 -24.61
N GLN A 218 2.86 9.35 -23.50
CA GLN A 218 3.68 10.01 -22.50
C GLN A 218 4.88 10.76 -23.11
N ARG A 219 5.52 10.17 -24.11
CA ARG A 219 6.69 10.74 -24.80
C ARG A 219 6.35 11.99 -25.61
N THR A 220 5.26 11.97 -26.36
CA THR A 220 4.80 13.14 -27.11
C THR A 220 4.47 14.30 -26.16
N PHE A 221 3.91 14.01 -25.01
CA PHE A 221 3.60 15.02 -24.01
C PHE A 221 4.87 15.61 -23.35
N LEU A 222 5.84 14.76 -22.98
CA LEU A 222 7.15 15.19 -22.50
C LEU A 222 7.88 16.05 -23.53
N MET A 223 7.82 15.66 -24.79
CA MET A 223 8.38 16.46 -25.89
C MET A 223 7.76 17.85 -25.98
N LEU A 224 6.42 17.96 -25.89
CA LEU A 224 5.75 19.27 -25.90
C LEU A 224 6.19 20.13 -24.72
N PHE A 225 6.28 19.58 -23.51
CA PHE A 225 6.81 20.29 -22.36
C PHE A 225 8.25 20.73 -22.56
N SER A 226 9.06 19.89 -23.15
CA SER A 226 10.46 20.20 -23.46
C SER A 226 10.58 21.33 -24.45
N LEU A 227 9.73 21.35 -25.47
CA LEU A 227 9.67 22.44 -26.43
C LEU A 227 9.28 23.76 -25.78
N VAL A 228 8.29 23.74 -24.88
CA VAL A 228 7.87 24.94 -24.14
C VAL A 228 8.98 25.43 -23.24
N SER A 229 9.64 24.51 -22.51
CA SER A 229 10.57 24.89 -21.45
C SER A 229 11.93 25.40 -21.93
N LYS A 230 12.41 24.95 -23.10
CA LYS A 230 13.80 25.21 -23.52
C LYS A 230 13.97 25.86 -24.91
N THR A 231 13.12 25.53 -25.84
CA THR A 231 13.39 25.85 -27.25
C THR A 231 12.51 26.97 -27.75
N LEU A 232 11.25 26.96 -27.40
CA LEU A 232 10.31 28.02 -27.77
C LEU A 232 10.44 29.22 -26.82
N VAL A 233 10.85 28.99 -25.57
CA VAL A 233 10.90 30.03 -24.53
C VAL A 233 12.00 31.05 -24.72
N ASP A 234 13.18 30.66 -25.29
CA ASP A 234 14.30 31.59 -25.40
C ASP A 234 14.35 32.32 -26.75
N THR A 235 13.65 31.85 -27.77
CA THR A 235 13.74 32.32 -29.14
C THR A 235 12.45 32.87 -29.72
N VAL A 236 11.32 32.55 -29.07
CA VAL A 236 9.97 32.95 -29.50
C VAL A 236 9.48 34.11 -28.66
N ASP A 237 8.67 35.00 -29.24
CA ASP A 237 8.06 36.11 -28.50
C ASP A 237 7.13 35.61 -27.36
N GLU A 238 6.95 36.43 -26.34
CA GLU A 238 6.14 36.10 -25.16
C GLU A 238 4.71 35.63 -25.51
N ARG A 239 4.14 36.21 -26.58
CA ARG A 239 2.80 35.85 -27.06
C ARG A 239 2.73 34.38 -27.50
N THR A 240 3.74 33.92 -28.23
CA THR A 240 3.79 32.52 -28.70
C THR A 240 4.03 31.56 -27.55
N LYS A 241 4.82 31.94 -26.55
CA LYS A 241 4.96 31.16 -25.31
C LYS A 241 3.61 30.97 -24.63
N ASP A 242 2.85 32.05 -24.44
CA ASP A 242 1.52 32.01 -23.83
C ASP A 242 0.54 31.13 -24.63
N GLU A 243 0.60 31.18 -25.97
CA GLU A 243 -0.25 30.36 -26.83
C GLU A 243 0.06 28.85 -26.67
N VAL A 244 1.34 28.48 -26.65
CA VAL A 244 1.75 27.08 -26.46
C VAL A 244 1.42 26.60 -25.04
N PHE A 245 1.68 27.44 -24.04
CA PHE A 245 1.34 27.11 -22.66
C PHE A 245 -0.17 26.96 -22.46
N THR A 246 -0.96 27.84 -23.07
CA THR A 246 -2.42 27.77 -23.08
C THR A 246 -2.93 26.49 -23.76
N PHE A 247 -2.27 26.08 -24.85
CA PHE A 247 -2.61 24.82 -25.53
C PHE A 247 -2.34 23.61 -24.64
N ILE A 248 -1.16 23.53 -24.00
CA ILE A 248 -0.80 22.44 -23.10
C ILE A 248 -1.81 22.38 -21.93
N LYS A 249 -2.14 23.53 -21.34
CA LYS A 249 -3.15 23.62 -20.28
C LYS A 249 -4.49 23.07 -20.74
N LYS A 250 -4.96 23.45 -21.93
CA LYS A 250 -6.22 22.90 -22.49
C LYS A 250 -6.18 21.38 -22.65
N VAL A 251 -5.04 20.82 -23.12
CA VAL A 251 -4.89 19.36 -23.28
C VAL A 251 -4.93 18.66 -21.91
N VAL A 252 -4.23 19.21 -20.92
CA VAL A 252 -4.22 18.67 -19.55
C VAL A 252 -5.61 18.75 -18.91
N ASP A 253 -6.28 19.89 -19.01
CA ASP A 253 -7.64 20.09 -18.48
C ASP A 253 -8.66 19.15 -19.15
N ALA A 254 -8.55 18.95 -20.48
CA ALA A 254 -9.41 18.03 -21.21
C ALA A 254 -9.16 16.57 -20.80
N ASN A 255 -7.89 16.19 -20.61
CA ASN A 255 -7.53 14.87 -20.12
C ASN A 255 -8.01 14.62 -18.69
N MET A 256 -7.88 15.60 -17.80
CA MET A 256 -8.36 15.50 -16.42
C MET A 256 -9.88 15.28 -16.37
N ARG A 257 -10.66 16.01 -17.21
CA ARG A 257 -12.11 15.80 -17.30
C ARG A 257 -12.47 14.42 -17.86
N ALA A 258 -11.73 13.94 -18.85
CA ALA A 258 -11.99 12.66 -19.48
C ALA A 258 -11.63 11.47 -18.57
N SER A 259 -10.57 11.59 -17.75
CA SER A 259 -10.14 10.56 -16.80
C SER A 259 -11.00 10.49 -15.53
N GLY A 260 -11.86 11.49 -15.29
CA GLY A 260 -12.72 11.57 -14.10
C GLY A 260 -11.97 11.83 -12.80
N TYR A 261 -10.69 12.17 -12.86
CA TYR A 261 -9.91 12.51 -11.68
C TYR A 261 -10.32 13.88 -11.12
N SER A 262 -10.54 13.90 -9.81
CA SER A 262 -10.85 15.13 -9.09
C SER A 262 -9.57 15.89 -8.72
N GLU A 263 -9.69 17.18 -8.53
CA GLU A 263 -8.61 18.04 -8.03
C GLU A 263 -8.08 17.54 -6.67
N ASP A 264 -8.98 17.06 -5.80
CA ASP A 264 -8.65 16.53 -4.49
C ASP A 264 -7.76 15.29 -4.57
N GLU A 265 -7.97 14.41 -5.55
CA GLU A 265 -7.13 13.22 -5.75
C GLU A 265 -5.70 13.59 -6.11
N ILE A 266 -5.52 14.63 -6.92
CA ILE A 266 -4.19 15.16 -7.28
C ILE A 266 -3.53 15.82 -6.06
N ILE A 267 -4.26 16.61 -5.28
CA ILE A 267 -3.78 17.19 -4.02
C ILE A 267 -3.34 16.08 -3.06
N HIS A 268 -4.12 15.02 -2.95
CA HIS A 268 -3.74 13.85 -2.15
C HIS A 268 -2.48 13.15 -2.68
N GLN A 269 -2.28 13.10 -4.00
CA GLN A 269 -1.06 12.54 -4.60
C GLN A 269 0.16 13.39 -4.23
N ILE A 270 0.09 14.71 -4.35
CA ILE A 270 1.16 15.63 -3.94
C ILE A 270 1.46 15.48 -2.44
N ARG A 271 0.43 15.43 -1.59
CA ARG A 271 0.59 15.22 -0.14
C ARG A 271 1.27 13.89 0.19
N ARG A 272 1.04 12.83 -0.59
CA ARG A 272 1.78 11.56 -0.40
C ARG A 272 3.28 11.75 -0.63
N TYR A 273 3.68 12.57 -1.61
CA TYR A 273 5.08 12.91 -1.81
C TYR A 273 5.64 13.75 -0.66
N PHE A 274 4.90 14.73 -0.15
CA PHE A 274 5.28 15.47 1.06
C PHE A 274 5.50 14.53 2.25
N ASN A 275 4.60 13.59 2.47
CA ASN A 275 4.75 12.61 3.56
C ASN A 275 5.98 11.69 3.40
N ARG A 276 6.41 11.40 2.16
CA ARG A 276 7.66 10.66 1.90
C ARG A 276 8.91 11.46 2.23
N MET A 277 8.83 12.79 2.18
CA MET A 277 9.92 13.70 2.53
C MET A 277 10.03 13.94 4.04
N GLN A 278 9.10 13.40 4.85
CA GLN A 278 9.06 13.64 6.29
C GLN A 278 10.38 13.21 6.95
N PRO A 279 10.98 14.06 7.81
CA PRO A 279 12.21 13.72 8.52
C PRO A 279 11.98 12.55 9.48
N SER A 280 12.98 11.68 9.63
CA SER A 280 12.95 10.50 10.51
C SER A 280 13.57 10.75 11.89
N ASP A 281 13.84 12.02 12.24
CA ASP A 281 14.50 12.39 13.48
C ASP A 281 13.65 12.04 14.70
N GLN A 282 14.31 11.71 15.81
CA GLN A 282 13.63 11.51 17.08
C GLN A 282 13.55 12.82 17.85
N LEU A 283 12.33 13.16 18.29
CA LEU A 283 12.12 14.31 19.16
C LEU A 283 12.71 14.07 20.56
N GLN A 284 13.38 15.10 21.09
CA GLN A 284 14.09 15.04 22.38
C GLN A 284 13.23 15.48 23.57
N TYR A 285 11.92 15.23 23.56
CA TYR A 285 11.02 15.55 24.67
C TYR A 285 10.88 14.32 25.59
N THR A 286 11.84 14.15 26.49
CA THR A 286 11.95 12.94 27.33
C THR A 286 10.83 12.80 28.34
N MET A 287 10.40 13.90 28.96
CA MET A 287 9.35 13.90 29.97
C MET A 287 7.96 13.82 29.34
N LEU A 288 7.71 14.54 28.22
CA LEU A 288 6.48 14.40 27.45
C LEU A 288 6.31 12.96 26.93
N ARG A 289 7.38 12.35 26.41
CA ARG A 289 7.35 10.92 25.99
C ARG A 289 7.00 9.98 27.12
N LYS A 290 7.51 10.23 28.33
CA LYS A 290 7.31 9.35 29.50
C LYS A 290 5.94 9.52 30.13
N CYS A 291 5.41 10.75 30.19
CA CYS A 291 4.24 11.08 31.00
C CYS A 291 2.97 11.38 30.17
N CYS A 292 3.10 11.77 28.89
CA CYS A 292 1.95 12.09 28.04
C CYS A 292 1.52 10.83 27.27
N SER A 293 0.28 10.37 27.47
CA SER A 293 -0.25 9.21 26.75
C SER A 293 -0.50 9.46 25.27
N GLU A 294 -0.63 10.72 24.84
CA GLU A 294 -0.85 11.16 23.47
C GLU A 294 0.44 11.66 22.80
N PHE A 295 1.62 11.27 23.30
CA PHE A 295 2.92 11.73 22.80
C PHE A 295 3.11 11.47 21.31
N ASP A 296 2.65 10.31 20.79
CA ASP A 296 2.77 9.97 19.37
C ASP A 296 2.01 10.97 18.48
N GLN A 297 0.83 11.42 18.92
CA GLN A 297 0.04 12.42 18.19
C GLN A 297 0.74 13.77 18.21
N LEU A 298 1.27 14.19 19.37
CA LEU A 298 2.04 15.41 19.53
C LEU A 298 3.31 15.38 18.66
N SER A 299 4.03 14.25 18.67
CA SER A 299 5.20 14.01 17.84
C SER A 299 4.87 14.11 16.35
N ALA A 300 3.78 13.48 15.90
CA ALA A 300 3.36 13.52 14.51
C ALA A 300 3.07 14.94 14.02
N VAL A 301 2.46 15.79 14.85
CA VAL A 301 2.17 17.21 14.53
C VAL A 301 3.45 18.00 14.29
N VAL A 302 4.44 17.91 15.18
CA VAL A 302 5.72 18.62 15.03
C VAL A 302 6.52 18.08 13.84
N MET A 303 6.55 16.76 13.64
CA MET A 303 7.29 16.18 12.52
C MET A 303 6.70 16.57 11.18
N GLN A 304 5.37 16.69 11.11
CA GLN A 304 4.69 17.15 9.91
C GLN A 304 4.93 18.65 9.65
N ALA A 305 4.96 19.51 10.68
CA ALA A 305 5.34 20.91 10.55
C ALA A 305 6.82 21.06 10.16
N LYS A 306 7.73 20.27 10.75
CA LYS A 306 9.16 20.24 10.40
C LYS A 306 9.39 19.87 8.93
N ASN A 307 8.49 19.09 8.35
CA ASN A 307 8.56 18.70 6.95
C ASN A 307 8.45 19.89 5.98
N ASN A 308 7.90 21.04 6.41
CA ASN A 308 7.88 22.27 5.61
C ASN A 308 9.29 22.69 5.15
N ILE A 309 10.33 22.39 5.93
CA ILE A 309 11.73 22.66 5.55
C ILE A 309 12.10 21.82 4.31
N ASN A 310 11.80 20.53 4.33
CA ASN A 310 12.13 19.63 3.22
C ASN A 310 11.31 19.95 1.96
N ILE A 311 10.06 20.36 2.14
CA ILE A 311 9.19 20.82 1.04
C ILE A 311 9.78 22.10 0.42
N LEU A 312 10.19 23.08 1.23
CA LEU A 312 10.82 24.30 0.74
C LEU A 312 12.14 24.00 0.00
N GLU A 313 12.99 23.15 0.56
CA GLU A 313 14.23 22.74 -0.11
C GLU A 313 13.98 22.07 -1.46
N PHE A 314 12.96 21.22 -1.54
CA PHE A 314 12.57 20.58 -2.79
C PHE A 314 12.13 21.61 -3.83
N ILE A 315 11.28 22.58 -3.44
CA ILE A 315 10.79 23.64 -4.31
C ILE A 315 11.97 24.50 -4.82
N LEU A 316 12.84 24.94 -3.92
CA LEU A 316 14.02 25.73 -4.28
C LEU A 316 14.96 24.98 -5.25
N LYS A 317 15.14 23.65 -5.07
CA LYS A 317 15.92 22.82 -6.00
C LYS A 317 15.24 22.65 -7.35
N THR A 318 13.91 22.64 -7.38
CA THR A 318 13.12 22.51 -8.61
C THR A 318 13.11 23.81 -9.41
N VAL A 319 13.12 24.95 -8.75
CA VAL A 319 13.08 26.28 -9.37
C VAL A 319 14.47 26.71 -9.86
N ASN A 320 15.54 26.45 -9.10
CA ASN A 320 16.90 26.90 -9.41
C ASN A 320 17.67 25.88 -10.27
N VAL A 321 17.17 25.60 -11.47
CA VAL A 321 17.82 24.66 -12.40
C VAL A 321 18.64 25.43 -13.45
N PRO A 322 19.92 25.07 -13.69
CA PRO A 322 20.73 25.68 -14.72
C PRO A 322 20.21 25.40 -16.14
N ALA A 323 20.38 26.35 -17.05
CA ALA A 323 20.04 26.15 -18.46
C ALA A 323 20.98 25.11 -19.10
N GLU A 324 20.41 24.13 -19.82
CA GLU A 324 21.17 23.11 -20.57
C GLU A 324 21.35 23.50 -22.05
N GLU A 325 22.30 22.84 -22.76
CA GLU A 325 22.55 23.08 -24.17
C GLU A 325 21.39 22.61 -25.07
N LYS A 326 20.90 23.54 -25.93
CA LYS A 326 19.70 23.39 -26.78
C LYS A 326 19.79 22.29 -27.86
N ASN A 327 20.97 22.08 -28.47
CA ASN A 327 21.09 21.27 -29.68
C ASN A 327 21.01 19.75 -29.48
N THR A 328 21.51 19.23 -28.38
CA THR A 328 21.46 17.78 -28.07
C THR A 328 20.04 17.28 -27.82
N PHE A 329 19.22 18.13 -27.25
CA PHE A 329 17.85 17.83 -26.88
C PHE A 329 16.91 17.68 -28.12
N LEU A 330 16.92 18.63 -29.06
CA LEU A 330 16.12 18.56 -30.29
C LEU A 330 16.50 17.35 -31.15
N LYS A 331 17.79 17.02 -31.19
CA LYS A 331 18.28 15.86 -31.93
C LYS A 331 17.68 14.58 -31.38
N GLY A 332 17.66 14.39 -30.06
CA GLY A 332 17.08 13.20 -29.40
C GLY A 332 15.61 12.99 -29.80
N TYR A 333 14.78 14.04 -29.76
CA TYR A 333 13.37 13.93 -30.17
C TYR A 333 13.16 13.65 -31.66
N ILE A 334 13.96 14.27 -32.54
CA ILE A 334 13.92 13.97 -33.96
C ILE A 334 14.26 12.50 -34.21
N ASP A 335 15.30 11.98 -33.56
CA ASP A 335 15.71 10.59 -33.67
C ASP A 335 14.60 9.64 -33.16
N GLU A 336 13.92 9.98 -32.09
CA GLU A 336 12.80 9.19 -31.57
C GLU A 336 11.61 9.15 -32.54
N ILE A 337 11.24 10.28 -33.14
CA ILE A 337 10.15 10.33 -34.14
C ILE A 337 10.53 9.55 -35.41
N ILE A 338 11.77 9.65 -35.86
CA ILE A 338 12.27 8.86 -36.97
C ILE A 338 12.23 7.36 -36.66
N ALA A 339 12.60 6.97 -35.45
CA ALA A 339 12.64 5.57 -35.01
C ALA A 339 11.24 4.99 -34.75
N ALA A 340 10.24 5.83 -34.50
CA ALA A 340 8.89 5.39 -34.16
C ALA A 340 8.30 4.47 -35.24
N PRO A 341 7.72 3.32 -34.85
CA PRO A 341 7.06 2.41 -35.77
C PRO A 341 5.79 3.07 -36.34
N ASN A 342 5.51 2.85 -37.63
CA ASN A 342 4.25 3.26 -38.23
C ASN A 342 3.12 2.30 -37.79
N GLN A 343 1.85 2.58 -38.15
CA GLN A 343 0.71 1.79 -37.69
C GLN A 343 0.79 0.32 -38.10
N VAL A 344 1.26 0.03 -39.33
CA VAL A 344 1.39 -1.35 -39.84
C VAL A 344 2.45 -2.13 -39.07
N GLU A 345 3.53 -1.48 -38.64
CA GLU A 345 4.56 -2.09 -37.81
C GLU A 345 4.06 -2.31 -36.36
N LYS A 346 3.27 -1.38 -35.82
CA LYS A 346 2.68 -1.50 -34.48
C LYS A 346 1.83 -2.76 -34.35
N ASP A 347 1.01 -3.07 -35.35
CA ASP A 347 0.16 -4.26 -35.35
C ASP A 347 1.01 -5.54 -35.23
N VAL A 348 2.17 -5.58 -35.90
CA VAL A 348 3.10 -6.74 -35.81
C VAL A 348 3.82 -6.75 -34.45
N TYR A 349 4.19 -5.61 -33.90
CA TYR A 349 4.80 -5.54 -32.57
C TYR A 349 3.80 -5.93 -31.48
N ASP A 350 2.54 -5.53 -31.61
CA ASP A 350 1.48 -5.90 -30.68
C ASP A 350 1.19 -7.42 -30.76
N GLU A 351 1.23 -8.01 -31.96
CA GLU A 351 1.12 -9.47 -32.14
C GLU A 351 2.27 -10.21 -31.42
N ILE A 352 3.51 -9.71 -31.51
CA ILE A 352 4.67 -10.27 -30.81
C ILE A 352 4.45 -10.15 -29.30
N ALA A 353 4.17 -8.95 -28.80
CA ALA A 353 4.00 -8.68 -27.38
C ALA A 353 2.87 -9.54 -26.75
N TYR A 354 1.74 -9.65 -27.44
CA TYR A 354 0.64 -10.52 -27.00
C TYR A 354 1.07 -12.00 -26.88
N ASN A 355 1.74 -12.52 -27.93
CA ASN A 355 2.16 -13.92 -27.92
C ASN A 355 3.30 -14.17 -26.90
N GLU A 356 4.19 -13.21 -26.65
CA GLU A 356 5.16 -13.28 -25.56
C GLU A 356 4.48 -13.33 -24.20
N LEU A 357 3.39 -12.58 -24.01
CA LEU A 357 2.58 -12.62 -22.80
C LEU A 357 1.92 -14.01 -22.63
N VAL A 358 1.39 -14.62 -23.70
CA VAL A 358 0.85 -15.99 -23.66
C VAL A 358 1.90 -16.99 -23.21
N ILE A 359 3.16 -16.86 -23.69
CA ILE A 359 4.25 -17.74 -23.27
C ILE A 359 4.60 -17.51 -21.80
N ARG A 360 4.72 -16.25 -21.37
CA ARG A 360 5.02 -15.88 -19.97
C ARG A 360 3.97 -16.38 -18.99
N LEU A 361 2.71 -16.46 -19.42
CA LEU A 361 1.57 -16.99 -18.67
C LEU A 361 1.34 -18.49 -18.91
N GLU A 362 2.37 -19.19 -19.39
CA GLU A 362 2.34 -20.65 -19.58
C GLU A 362 1.14 -21.17 -20.39
N GLY A 363 0.68 -20.40 -21.39
CA GLY A 363 -0.40 -20.77 -22.29
C GLY A 363 -1.81 -20.45 -21.81
N GLU A 364 -1.98 -19.65 -20.75
CA GLU A 364 -3.26 -19.10 -20.28
C GLU A 364 -3.73 -17.98 -21.20
N VAL A 365 -4.35 -18.31 -22.31
CA VAL A 365 -4.75 -17.37 -23.37
C VAL A 365 -5.77 -16.35 -22.88
N ASP A 366 -6.74 -16.75 -22.05
CA ASP A 366 -7.78 -15.84 -21.56
C ASP A 366 -7.19 -14.78 -20.63
N VAL A 367 -6.32 -15.18 -19.71
CA VAL A 367 -5.60 -14.27 -18.83
C VAL A 367 -4.67 -13.35 -19.61
N ALA A 368 -3.97 -13.89 -20.62
CA ALA A 368 -3.11 -13.10 -21.50
C ALA A 368 -3.90 -12.03 -22.28
N LYS A 369 -5.09 -12.40 -22.76
CA LYS A 369 -5.97 -11.47 -23.48
C LYS A 369 -6.46 -10.34 -22.60
N GLU A 370 -6.89 -10.66 -21.37
CA GLU A 370 -7.33 -9.65 -20.39
C GLU A 370 -6.19 -8.71 -19.99
N GLN A 371 -5.01 -9.25 -19.67
CA GLN A 371 -3.84 -8.43 -19.32
C GLN A 371 -3.38 -7.57 -20.49
N PHE A 372 -3.32 -8.13 -21.70
CA PHE A 372 -2.94 -7.36 -22.87
C PHE A 372 -3.94 -6.25 -23.19
N ALA A 373 -5.24 -6.53 -23.10
CA ALA A 373 -6.28 -5.52 -23.26
C ALA A 373 -6.18 -4.43 -22.19
N ALA A 374 -5.90 -4.79 -20.95
CA ALA A 374 -5.69 -3.83 -19.86
C ALA A 374 -4.42 -2.98 -20.09
N GLU A 375 -3.32 -3.57 -20.57
CA GLU A 375 -2.11 -2.83 -20.94
C GLU A 375 -2.35 -1.88 -22.13
N GLN A 376 -3.09 -2.33 -23.15
CA GLN A 376 -3.45 -1.49 -24.29
C GLN A 376 -4.43 -0.36 -23.87
N ALA A 377 -5.42 -0.66 -23.01
CA ALA A 377 -6.32 0.36 -22.47
C ALA A 377 -5.57 1.41 -21.65
N LYS A 378 -4.60 0.99 -20.82
CA LYS A 378 -3.71 1.93 -20.12
C LYS A 378 -2.91 2.81 -21.08
N LYS A 379 -2.42 2.25 -22.19
CA LYS A 379 -1.72 3.03 -23.22
C LYS A 379 -2.63 3.96 -23.99
N ALA A 380 -3.89 3.58 -24.20
CA ALA A 380 -4.82 4.31 -25.07
C ALA A 380 -5.71 5.34 -24.36
N ASN A 381 -6.10 5.10 -23.10
CA ASN A 381 -7.17 5.87 -22.45
C ASN A 381 -6.86 6.46 -21.07
N ASP A 382 -5.84 6.01 -20.35
CA ASP A 382 -5.73 6.30 -18.92
C ASP A 382 -4.43 6.96 -18.49
N LEU A 383 -3.70 7.59 -19.40
CA LEU A 383 -2.72 8.56 -18.96
C LEU A 383 -3.47 9.74 -18.36
N ASN A 384 -3.62 9.70 -17.04
CA ASN A 384 -3.93 10.92 -16.32
C ASN A 384 -2.68 11.79 -16.36
N LEU A 385 -2.62 12.65 -17.39
CA LEU A 385 -1.45 13.48 -17.67
C LEU A 385 -1.03 14.31 -16.46
N ILE A 386 -1.99 14.78 -15.66
CA ILE A 386 -1.70 15.54 -14.45
C ILE A 386 -1.09 14.64 -13.37
N ALA A 387 -1.60 13.43 -13.17
CA ALA A 387 -1.04 12.50 -12.19
C ALA A 387 0.38 12.08 -12.56
N GLU A 388 0.61 11.78 -13.85
CA GLU A 388 1.94 11.50 -14.39
C GLU A 388 2.89 12.70 -14.24
N MET A 389 2.42 13.92 -14.51
CA MET A 389 3.21 15.12 -14.29
C MET A 389 3.64 15.28 -12.84
N ILE A 390 2.75 15.02 -11.89
CA ILE A 390 3.08 15.05 -10.46
C ILE A 390 4.14 14.02 -10.14
N ASP A 391 4.01 12.80 -10.66
CA ASP A 391 5.01 11.75 -10.46
C ASP A 391 6.37 12.17 -11.04
N TRP A 392 6.42 12.74 -12.25
CA TRP A 392 7.67 13.23 -12.85
C TRP A 392 8.29 14.43 -12.11
N ILE A 393 7.47 15.28 -11.50
CA ILE A 393 7.97 16.40 -10.68
C ILE A 393 8.71 15.86 -9.45
N TYR A 394 8.17 14.84 -8.79
CA TYR A 394 8.65 14.37 -7.49
C TYR A 394 9.60 13.17 -7.54
N GLU A 395 9.50 12.32 -8.57
CA GLU A 395 10.40 11.18 -8.75
C GLU A 395 11.69 11.60 -9.46
N ARG A 396 12.83 11.51 -8.74
CA ARG A 396 14.14 11.96 -9.25
C ARG A 396 14.69 11.09 -10.38
N ASP A 397 14.26 9.84 -10.49
CA ASP A 397 14.85 8.83 -11.37
C ASP A 397 14.15 8.69 -12.73
N ALA A 398 13.21 9.57 -13.09
CA ALA A 398 12.64 9.60 -14.44
C ALA A 398 13.73 9.98 -15.43
N GLN A 399 14.25 9.00 -16.17
CA GLN A 399 15.41 9.13 -17.08
C GLN A 399 15.20 10.19 -18.17
N ASP A 400 13.95 10.52 -18.50
CA ASP A 400 13.58 11.41 -19.59
C ASP A 400 13.15 12.82 -19.14
N VAL A 401 13.11 13.10 -17.83
CA VAL A 401 12.67 14.38 -17.27
C VAL A 401 13.85 15.17 -16.69
N ASN A 402 14.36 16.10 -17.47
CA ASN A 402 15.39 17.01 -16.97
C ASN A 402 14.80 18.11 -16.05
N GLY A 403 15.68 18.88 -15.41
CA GLY A 403 15.26 19.90 -14.45
C GLY A 403 14.36 20.99 -15.04
N GLN A 404 14.58 21.40 -16.30
CA GLN A 404 13.79 22.46 -16.95
C GLN A 404 12.37 21.95 -17.33
N ILE A 405 12.25 20.71 -17.78
CA ILE A 405 10.95 20.07 -18.00
C ILE A 405 10.19 20.00 -16.69
N ARG A 406 10.87 19.60 -15.61
CA ARG A 406 10.30 19.53 -14.27
C ARG A 406 9.80 20.89 -13.78
N LEU A 407 10.60 21.96 -14.00
CA LEU A 407 10.21 23.33 -13.68
C LEU A 407 8.95 23.76 -14.45
N SER A 408 8.87 23.46 -15.76
CA SER A 408 7.70 23.81 -16.55
C SER A 408 6.43 23.07 -16.11
N MET A 409 6.55 21.78 -15.76
CA MET A 409 5.44 21.00 -15.18
C MET A 409 5.04 21.55 -13.81
N PHE A 410 6.02 21.92 -12.99
CA PHE A 410 5.79 22.51 -11.70
C PHE A 410 5.04 23.85 -11.82
N THR A 411 5.45 24.70 -12.76
CA THR A 411 4.78 25.98 -13.07
C THR A 411 3.33 25.77 -13.53
N LEU A 412 3.07 24.77 -14.39
CA LEU A 412 1.72 24.46 -14.85
C LEU A 412 0.82 23.96 -13.69
N THR A 413 1.37 23.21 -12.75
CA THR A 413 0.64 22.65 -11.61
C THR A 413 0.70 23.55 -10.37
N LYS A 414 1.23 24.76 -10.46
CA LYS A 414 1.43 25.72 -9.36
C LYS A 414 0.22 25.81 -8.41
N MET A 415 -0.98 26.05 -8.94
CA MET A 415 -2.20 26.14 -8.12
C MET A 415 -2.50 24.86 -7.33
N LEU A 416 -2.19 23.70 -7.88
CA LEU A 416 -2.36 22.42 -7.18
C LEU A 416 -1.28 22.24 -6.10
N GLN A 417 -0.07 22.72 -6.36
CA GLN A 417 1.00 22.74 -5.36
C GLN A 417 0.66 23.64 -4.18
N GLU A 418 0.15 24.86 -4.44
CA GLU A 418 -0.31 25.79 -3.40
C GLU A 418 -1.40 25.14 -2.53
N LYS A 419 -2.45 24.59 -3.15
CA LYS A 419 -3.53 23.89 -2.42
C LYS A 419 -3.03 22.68 -1.63
N ALA A 420 -2.06 21.95 -2.16
CA ALA A 420 -1.48 20.82 -1.44
C ALA A 420 -0.68 21.27 -0.20
N VAL A 421 0.04 22.37 -0.28
CA VAL A 421 0.75 22.99 0.84
C VAL A 421 -0.25 23.50 1.89
N GLU A 422 -1.30 24.19 1.48
CA GLU A 422 -2.37 24.64 2.36
C GLU A 422 -3.03 23.45 3.08
N SER A 423 -3.43 22.42 2.33
CA SER A 423 -4.04 21.19 2.89
C SER A 423 -3.09 20.44 3.84
N HIS A 424 -1.78 20.42 3.54
CA HIS A 424 -0.77 19.85 4.44
C HIS A 424 -0.69 20.61 5.75
N THR A 425 -0.73 21.93 5.68
CA THR A 425 -0.63 22.84 6.83
C THR A 425 -1.90 22.80 7.68
N GLU A 426 -3.08 22.83 7.06
CA GLU A 426 -4.36 22.71 7.79
C GLU A 426 -4.44 21.40 8.57
N ASP A 427 -3.91 20.31 8.02
CA ASP A 427 -3.94 18.99 8.65
C ASP A 427 -3.20 18.98 10.00
N TYR A 428 -1.97 19.47 10.09
CA TYR A 428 -1.27 19.51 11.37
C TYR A 428 -1.77 20.65 12.28
N ARG A 429 -2.20 21.80 11.74
CA ARG A 429 -2.79 22.89 12.52
C ARG A 429 -4.10 22.44 13.18
N SER A 430 -4.97 21.70 12.49
CA SER A 430 -6.24 21.19 13.04
C SER A 430 -6.05 20.18 14.18
N ARG A 431 -4.92 19.47 14.18
CA ARG A 431 -4.56 18.49 15.22
C ARG A 431 -3.81 19.09 16.40
N ARG A 432 -3.52 20.39 16.37
CA ARG A 432 -2.83 21.13 17.43
C ARG A 432 -3.75 21.26 18.65
N LYS A 433 -3.38 20.61 19.74
CA LYS A 433 -4.12 20.64 21.01
C LYS A 433 -3.33 21.37 22.08
N VAL A 434 -4.02 21.77 23.13
CA VAL A 434 -3.45 22.41 24.32
C VAL A 434 -3.62 21.51 25.55
N ASN A 435 -4.61 20.63 25.50
CA ASN A 435 -4.96 19.70 26.58
C ASN A 435 -4.48 18.30 26.20
N TYR A 436 -3.71 17.69 27.10
CA TYR A 436 -3.20 16.33 26.90
C TYR A 436 -3.35 15.52 28.19
N GLN A 437 -3.60 14.21 28.04
CA GLN A 437 -3.63 13.29 29.13
C GLN A 437 -2.21 13.05 29.67
N VAL A 438 -1.99 13.41 30.95
CA VAL A 438 -0.69 13.29 31.62
C VAL A 438 -0.81 12.31 32.78
N ASN A 439 0.16 11.40 32.90
CA ASN A 439 0.27 10.39 33.94
C ASN A 439 1.64 10.53 34.64
N ILE A 440 1.64 10.92 35.91
CA ILE A 440 2.85 11.06 36.72
C ILE A 440 2.70 10.17 37.96
N GLY A 441 3.24 8.96 37.89
CA GLY A 441 3.06 7.99 38.96
C GLY A 441 1.56 7.66 39.19
N GLU A 442 1.06 8.00 40.38
CA GLU A 442 -0.35 7.80 40.74
C GLU A 442 -1.26 8.97 40.33
N TYR A 443 -0.69 10.09 39.94
CA TYR A 443 -1.43 11.27 39.50
C TYR A 443 -1.71 11.23 38.01
N SER A 444 -3.00 11.25 37.64
CA SER A 444 -3.46 11.24 36.26
C SER A 444 -4.47 12.38 36.07
N THR A 445 -4.22 13.21 35.04
CA THR A 445 -5.07 14.36 34.74
C THR A 445 -5.03 14.70 33.25
N VAL A 446 -6.06 15.38 32.76
CA VAL A 446 -6.00 16.12 31.49
C VAL A 446 -5.40 17.50 31.80
N ALA A 447 -4.10 17.67 31.55
CA ALA A 447 -3.39 18.90 31.84
C ALA A 447 -3.64 19.94 30.73
N ASN A 448 -3.95 21.16 31.15
CA ASN A 448 -4.00 22.32 30.26
C ASN A 448 -2.64 23.06 30.29
N PHE A 449 -1.86 22.85 29.25
CA PHE A 449 -0.49 23.43 29.17
C PHE A 449 -0.43 24.96 28.99
N LYS A 450 -1.56 25.67 28.98
CA LYS A 450 -1.61 27.12 29.05
C LYS A 450 -1.76 27.64 30.48
N ARG A 451 -2.09 26.79 31.47
CA ARG A 451 -2.49 27.20 32.82
C ARG A 451 -1.71 26.43 33.89
N GLU A 452 -0.44 26.77 34.05
CA GLU A 452 0.48 26.07 34.95
C GLU A 452 0.00 26.14 36.42
N ASP A 453 -0.50 27.30 36.88
CA ASP A 453 -0.96 27.51 38.27
C ASP A 453 -2.18 26.64 38.62
N GLU A 454 -3.11 26.48 37.70
CA GLU A 454 -4.30 25.61 37.89
C GLU A 454 -3.89 24.14 38.04
N GLU A 455 -2.94 23.69 37.25
CA GLU A 455 -2.46 22.29 37.33
C GLU A 455 -1.69 22.05 38.65
N GLN A 456 -0.94 23.05 39.11
CA GLN A 456 -0.29 22.98 40.43
C GLN A 456 -1.31 22.87 41.59
N GLN A 457 -2.42 23.62 41.51
CA GLN A 457 -3.50 23.50 42.49
C GLN A 457 -4.17 22.14 42.45
N LYS A 458 -4.39 21.57 41.29
CA LYS A 458 -4.94 20.21 41.14
C LYS A 458 -4.05 19.15 41.81
N ILE A 459 -2.72 19.23 41.60
CA ILE A 459 -1.76 18.33 42.25
C ILE A 459 -1.87 18.43 43.75
N ASN A 460 -1.86 19.65 44.31
CA ASN A 460 -1.97 19.88 45.75
C ASN A 460 -3.28 19.34 46.32
N SER A 461 -4.41 19.61 45.66
CA SER A 461 -5.72 19.12 46.10
C SER A 461 -5.83 17.59 46.04
N PHE A 462 -5.30 16.96 45.03
CA PHE A 462 -5.31 15.50 44.87
C PHE A 462 -4.57 14.80 46.00
N PHE A 463 -3.30 15.17 46.25
CA PHE A 463 -2.51 14.52 47.28
C PHE A 463 -2.98 14.88 48.70
N THR A 464 -3.48 16.12 48.90
CA THR A 464 -4.08 16.52 50.17
C THR A 464 -5.33 15.72 50.47
N SER A 465 -6.24 15.55 49.49
CA SER A 465 -7.44 14.72 49.64
C SER A 465 -7.09 13.24 49.95
N LYS A 466 -6.07 12.73 49.25
CA LYS A 466 -5.58 11.36 49.47
C LYS A 466 -4.99 11.18 50.88
N ARG A 467 -4.20 12.17 51.34
CA ARG A 467 -3.66 12.22 52.70
C ARG A 467 -4.81 12.23 53.73
N ASP A 468 -5.81 13.09 53.55
CA ASP A 468 -6.91 13.26 54.49
C ASP A 468 -7.74 11.99 54.55
N THR A 469 -7.96 11.32 53.44
CA THR A 469 -8.60 9.99 53.40
C THR A 469 -7.78 8.93 54.14
N ALA A 470 -6.47 8.92 53.98
CA ALA A 470 -5.58 7.99 54.69
C ALA A 470 -5.52 8.32 56.20
N LEU A 471 -5.48 9.59 56.57
CA LEU A 471 -5.51 10.03 57.96
C LEU A 471 -6.82 9.63 58.64
N ALA A 472 -7.97 9.67 57.97
CA ALA A 472 -9.25 9.23 58.47
C ALA A 472 -9.28 7.75 58.82
N THR A 473 -8.43 6.92 58.25
CA THR A 473 -8.27 5.50 58.58
C THR A 473 -7.47 5.26 59.86
N VAL A 474 -6.65 6.23 60.31
CA VAL A 474 -5.83 6.15 61.53
C VAL A 474 -6.67 6.55 62.73
N LYS A 475 -7.35 5.59 63.30
CA LYS A 475 -8.26 5.79 64.46
C LYS A 475 -7.51 5.68 65.78
N ASP A 476 -7.71 6.67 66.67
CA ASP A 476 -7.10 6.69 68.01
C ASP A 476 -7.96 5.98 69.08
N TRP A 477 -9.22 5.64 68.73
CA TRP A 477 -10.13 5.01 69.70
C TRP A 477 -9.61 3.67 70.31
N PRO A 478 -8.81 2.80 69.61
CA PRO A 478 -8.22 1.63 70.22
C PRO A 478 -7.26 1.95 71.39
N ALA A 479 -6.56 3.09 71.26
CA ALA A 479 -5.70 3.57 72.35
C ALA A 479 -6.50 4.02 73.55
N TYR A 480 -7.64 4.71 73.33
CA TYR A 480 -8.53 5.12 74.41
C TYR A 480 -9.20 3.93 75.10
N ILE A 481 -9.51 2.84 74.42
CA ILE A 481 -9.92 1.61 75.00
C ILE A 481 -8.80 1.05 75.89
N GLY A 482 -7.56 1.02 75.43
CA GLY A 482 -6.42 0.59 76.23
C GLY A 482 -6.29 1.39 77.53
N PHE A 483 -6.41 2.73 77.45
CA PHE A 483 -6.41 3.59 78.63
C PHE A 483 -7.62 3.38 79.52
N GLY A 484 -8.82 3.17 78.93
CA GLY A 484 -10.04 2.87 79.65
C GLY A 484 -9.93 1.56 80.43
N VAL A 485 -9.38 0.51 79.79
CA VAL A 485 -9.11 -0.77 80.44
C VAL A 485 -8.08 -0.61 81.59
N GLY A 486 -7.01 0.18 81.30
CA GLY A 486 -6.01 0.50 82.34
C GLY A 486 -6.59 1.23 83.50
N ALA A 487 -7.42 2.27 83.32
CA ALA A 487 -8.08 3.04 84.32
C ALA A 487 -9.11 2.17 85.16
N ALA A 488 -9.90 1.37 84.44
CA ALA A 488 -10.82 0.44 85.09
C ALA A 488 -10.09 -0.60 85.95
N ALA A 489 -8.94 -1.08 85.52
CA ALA A 489 -8.10 -1.99 86.26
C ALA A 489 -7.47 -1.36 87.51
N ILE A 490 -7.09 -0.03 87.44
CA ILE A 490 -6.64 0.71 88.64
C ILE A 490 -7.74 0.76 89.74
N ILE A 491 -8.99 1.08 89.36
CA ILE A 491 -10.10 1.09 90.21
C ILE A 491 -10.36 -0.31 90.80
N GLY A 492 -10.24 -1.35 89.97
CA GLY A 492 -10.38 -2.73 90.35
C GLY A 492 -9.31 -3.26 91.36
N CYS A 493 -8.08 -2.69 91.30
CA CYS A 493 -7.01 -3.00 92.24
C CYS A 493 -7.38 -2.66 93.67
N PHE A 494 -8.21 -1.66 93.90
CA PHE A 494 -8.74 -1.31 95.26
C PHE A 494 -9.67 -2.34 95.80
N PHE A 495 -10.32 -3.18 94.98
CA PHE A 495 -11.36 -4.12 95.37
C PHE A 495 -10.97 -5.61 95.24
N ALA A 496 -10.06 -5.96 94.32
CA ALA A 496 -9.85 -7.35 93.92
C ALA A 496 -8.39 -7.87 93.98
N GLY A 497 -7.42 -7.06 94.44
CA GLY A 497 -6.06 -7.51 94.69
C GLY A 497 -5.01 -7.13 93.65
N PHE A 498 -3.73 -7.21 94.04
CA PHE A 498 -2.55 -6.66 93.37
C PHE A 498 -2.24 -7.19 91.93
N TRP A 499 -2.79 -8.35 91.55
CA TRP A 499 -2.55 -8.95 90.21
C TRP A 499 -3.17 -8.17 89.03
N LEU A 500 -4.18 -7.31 89.27
CA LEU A 500 -4.77 -6.42 88.30
C LEU A 500 -3.81 -5.28 87.85
N LEU A 501 -2.70 -5.07 88.55
CA LEU A 501 -1.65 -4.14 88.16
C LEU A 501 -1.00 -4.53 86.83
N ILE A 502 -0.95 -5.80 86.47
CA ILE A 502 -0.45 -6.30 85.20
C ILE A 502 -1.40 -5.84 84.07
N LEU A 503 -2.71 -5.86 84.27
CA LEU A 503 -3.69 -5.36 83.28
C LEU A 503 -3.63 -3.83 83.13
N THR A 504 -3.32 -3.09 84.20
CA THR A 504 -3.12 -1.63 84.09
C THR A 504 -1.89 -1.27 83.33
N LEU A 505 -0.76 -1.93 83.56
CA LEU A 505 0.47 -1.75 82.80
C LEU A 505 0.31 -2.16 81.33
N GLY A 506 -0.42 -3.28 81.09
CA GLY A 506 -0.75 -3.76 79.74
C GLY A 506 -1.68 -2.81 78.98
N GLY A 507 -2.72 -2.32 79.59
CA GLY A 507 -3.70 -1.41 79.02
C GLY A 507 -3.09 -0.01 78.72
N VAL A 508 -2.39 0.55 79.69
CA VAL A 508 -1.71 1.85 79.54
C VAL A 508 -0.56 1.72 78.52
N GLY A 509 0.24 0.61 78.60
CA GLY A 509 1.28 0.33 77.62
C GLY A 509 0.78 0.20 76.16
N TYR A 510 -0.29 -0.56 75.96
CA TYR A 510 -0.98 -0.71 74.69
C TYR A 510 -1.51 0.63 74.15
N GLY A 511 -2.16 1.42 75.02
CA GLY A 511 -2.64 2.77 74.65
C GLY A 511 -1.52 3.70 74.23
N LEU A 512 -0.42 3.73 75.01
CA LEU A 512 0.79 4.57 74.66
C LEU A 512 1.44 4.12 73.39
N VAL A 513 1.69 2.83 73.18
CA VAL A 513 2.29 2.27 71.97
C VAL A 513 1.42 2.57 70.74
N THR A 514 0.08 2.43 70.86
CA THR A 514 -0.87 2.71 69.78
C THR A 514 -0.87 4.20 69.46
N LEU A 515 -0.89 5.11 70.43
CA LEU A 515 -0.82 6.57 70.17
C LEU A 515 0.50 6.98 69.56
N LEU A 516 1.64 6.46 70.04
CA LEU A 516 2.95 6.77 69.47
C LEU A 516 3.08 6.22 68.04
N SER A 517 2.58 4.98 67.81
CA SER A 517 2.52 4.39 66.47
C SER A 517 1.63 5.20 65.51
N ASN A 518 0.45 5.62 65.97
CA ASN A 518 -0.46 6.45 65.19
C ASN A 518 0.12 7.84 64.90
N LYS A 519 0.80 8.47 65.86
CA LYS A 519 1.50 9.72 65.66
C LYS A 519 2.65 9.58 64.67
N SER A 520 3.42 8.51 64.75
CA SER A 520 4.46 8.18 63.76
C SER A 520 3.88 7.96 62.34
N LYS A 521 2.78 7.19 62.22
CA LYS A 521 2.08 6.96 60.96
C LYS A 521 1.54 8.26 60.33
N ARG A 522 0.92 9.15 61.15
CA ARG A 522 0.44 10.45 60.70
C ARG A 522 1.59 11.29 60.14
N LYS A 523 2.71 11.36 60.87
CA LYS A 523 3.90 12.10 60.42
C LYS A 523 4.49 11.51 59.12
N GLN A 524 4.51 10.19 59.01
CA GLN A 524 4.95 9.51 57.76
C GLN A 524 4.02 9.81 56.59
N LEU A 525 2.70 9.81 56.78
CA LEU A 525 1.69 10.15 55.77
C LEU A 525 1.82 11.62 55.32
N GLU A 526 2.04 12.56 56.27
CA GLU A 526 2.28 13.95 55.95
C GLU A 526 3.57 14.15 55.16
N GLN A 527 4.67 13.51 55.55
CA GLN A 527 5.94 13.55 54.85
C GLN A 527 5.83 12.92 53.43
N ALA A 528 5.22 11.78 53.32
CA ALA A 528 4.98 11.13 52.03
C ALA A 528 4.11 11.98 51.09
N CYS A 529 3.06 12.63 51.64
CA CYS A 529 2.25 13.57 50.86
C CYS A 529 3.08 14.77 50.38
N ALA A 530 3.86 15.40 51.27
CA ALA A 530 4.71 16.55 50.89
C ALA A 530 5.77 16.18 49.86
N GLU A 531 6.38 14.99 49.95
CA GLU A 531 7.33 14.47 49.01
C GLU A 531 6.67 14.14 47.65
N SER A 532 5.49 13.55 47.67
CA SER A 532 4.70 13.26 46.45
C SER A 532 4.29 14.55 45.74
N ILE A 533 3.83 15.55 46.48
CA ILE A 533 3.53 16.90 45.91
C ILE A 533 4.77 17.48 45.28
N LYS A 534 5.90 17.50 46.00
CA LYS A 534 7.16 18.09 45.53
C LYS A 534 7.66 17.40 44.26
N THR A 535 7.67 16.06 44.22
CA THR A 535 8.17 15.29 43.07
C THR A 535 7.24 15.42 41.86
N THR A 536 5.91 15.32 42.09
CA THR A 536 4.93 15.46 41.01
C THR A 536 4.90 16.88 40.45
N SER A 537 5.01 17.91 41.32
CA SER A 537 5.09 19.30 40.89
C SER A 537 6.35 19.57 40.08
N ALA A 538 7.51 19.07 40.51
CA ALA A 538 8.76 19.22 39.77
C ALA A 538 8.69 18.57 38.39
N THR A 539 8.10 17.36 38.32
CA THR A 539 7.88 16.67 37.04
C THR A 539 6.92 17.44 36.13
N MET A 540 5.83 17.97 36.69
CA MET A 540 4.87 18.80 35.95
C MET A 540 5.52 20.07 35.40
N GLN A 541 6.36 20.74 36.19
CA GLN A 541 7.11 21.92 35.71
C GLN A 541 8.04 21.57 34.54
N GLN A 542 8.72 20.42 34.59
CA GLN A 542 9.53 19.96 33.48
C GLN A 542 8.68 19.68 32.23
N LEU A 543 7.50 19.09 32.39
CA LEU A 543 6.55 18.88 31.30
C LEU A 543 6.10 20.18 30.65
N PHE A 544 5.80 21.21 31.48
CA PHE A 544 5.46 22.53 30.96
C PHE A 544 6.64 23.20 30.22
N ALA A 545 7.85 23.01 30.70
CA ALA A 545 9.05 23.53 30.01
C ALA A 545 9.26 22.86 28.66
N GLU A 546 9.17 21.51 28.60
CA GLU A 546 9.26 20.75 27.33
C GLU A 546 8.12 21.10 26.38
N PHE A 547 6.89 21.31 26.89
CA PHE A 547 5.75 21.71 26.05
C PHE A 547 5.89 23.13 25.50
N LYS A 548 6.46 24.08 26.27
CA LYS A 548 6.80 25.40 25.76
C LYS A 548 7.86 25.32 24.66
N GLN A 549 8.85 24.43 24.81
CA GLN A 549 9.84 24.22 23.76
C GLN A 549 9.17 23.60 22.51
N TYR A 550 8.33 22.59 22.66
CA TYR A 550 7.52 22.01 21.59
C TYR A 550 6.71 23.09 20.83
N GLN A 551 6.05 24.00 21.54
CA GLN A 551 5.28 25.07 20.91
C GLN A 551 6.16 26.02 20.10
N ARG A 552 7.34 26.41 20.62
CA ARG A 552 8.28 27.26 19.91
C ARG A 552 8.80 26.62 18.63
N GLU A 553 9.21 25.35 18.71
CA GLU A 553 9.67 24.59 17.55
C GLU A 553 8.55 24.42 16.51
N LEU A 554 7.33 24.16 16.97
CA LEU A 554 6.18 24.05 16.08
C LEU A 554 5.89 25.39 15.38
N ASP A 555 5.91 26.52 16.10
CA ASP A 555 5.68 27.84 15.53
C ASP A 555 6.82 28.25 14.57
N GLU A 556 8.07 27.86 14.85
CA GLU A 556 9.21 28.07 13.95
C GLU A 556 9.03 27.27 12.64
N TYR A 557 8.67 26.00 12.72
CA TYR A 557 8.44 25.17 11.53
C TYR A 557 7.19 25.59 10.76
N ASP A 558 6.16 26.07 11.45
CA ASP A 558 4.93 26.58 10.84
C ASP A 558 5.19 27.86 10.01
N ALA A 559 6.14 28.70 10.42
CA ALA A 559 6.51 29.89 9.67
C ALA A 559 7.13 29.61 8.28
N TYR A 560 7.62 28.39 8.03
CA TYR A 560 8.09 28.00 6.70
C TYR A 560 6.96 27.85 5.68
N HIS A 561 5.71 27.68 6.13
CA HIS A 561 4.53 27.67 5.25
C HIS A 561 4.44 28.93 4.40
N ASP A 562 4.54 30.12 5.03
CA ASP A 562 4.46 31.40 4.32
C ASP A 562 5.62 31.56 3.32
N ARG A 563 6.82 31.10 3.70
CA ARG A 563 7.99 31.11 2.81
C ARG A 563 7.82 30.17 1.61
N ILE A 564 7.17 29.01 1.78
CA ILE A 564 6.84 28.10 0.69
C ILE A 564 5.91 28.78 -0.31
N LEU A 565 4.84 29.41 0.19
CA LEU A 565 3.88 30.12 -0.67
C LEU A 565 4.54 31.31 -1.38
N ASP A 566 5.40 32.08 -0.70
CA ASP A 566 6.16 33.17 -1.31
C ASP A 566 7.06 32.68 -2.47
N GLU A 567 7.74 31.52 -2.31
CA GLU A 567 8.54 30.95 -3.39
C GLU A 567 7.68 30.43 -4.54
N LEU A 568 6.53 29.81 -4.24
CA LEU A 568 5.56 29.41 -5.25
C LEU A 568 5.01 30.61 -6.04
N HIS A 569 4.75 31.73 -5.39
CA HIS A 569 4.25 32.95 -6.04
C HIS A 569 5.26 33.60 -6.99
N LYS A 570 6.57 33.37 -6.81
CA LYS A 570 7.63 33.90 -7.69
C LYS A 570 7.75 33.13 -9.03
N ILE A 571 7.20 31.91 -9.11
CA ILE A 571 7.17 31.09 -10.31
C ILE A 571 5.96 31.49 -11.18
#